data_6ca0d4078d2ee41238351435bbd3d11f
#
_entry.id   6ca0d4078d2ee41238351435bbd3d11f
#
_cell.length_a   1.000
_cell.length_b   1.000
_cell.length_c   1.000
_cell.angle_alpha   90.00
_cell.angle_beta   90.00
_cell.angle_gamma   90.00
#
_symmetry.space_group_name_H-M   'P 1'
#
loop_
_entity.id
_entity.type
_entity.pdbx_description
1 polymer ?
#
loop_
_entity_poly.entity_id
_entity_poly.type
_entity_poly.pdbx_seq_one_letter_code
_entity_poly.pdbx_strand_id
1 'polypeptide(L)' 'AQMDFHVEGPEDAQITVEMEPDTEYEVFIEQASTGKMKTNLGGKLSFSVELGNAARVEVKIVKC' A
#
# COMPACT_ATOMS: atom_id res chain seq x y z
N ALA A 1 12.96 -5.10 3.50
CA ALA A 1 12.44 -4.87 2.16
C ALA A 1 11.52 -3.66 2.15
N GLN A 2 11.51 -2.93 1.05
CA GLN A 2 10.74 -1.70 0.90
C GLN A 2 10.22 -1.63 -0.52
N MET A 3 8.99 -1.14 -0.66
CA MET A 3 8.38 -0.94 -1.97
C MET A 3 7.82 0.49 -2.06
N ASP A 4 8.15 1.17 -3.15
CA ASP A 4 7.64 2.52 -3.43
C ASP A 4 6.98 2.51 -4.79
N PHE A 5 5.79 3.10 -4.89
CA PHE A 5 5.10 3.22 -6.16
C PHE A 5 4.08 4.34 -6.10
N HIS A 6 3.55 4.70 -7.26
CA HIS A 6 2.53 5.73 -7.39
C HIS A 6 1.24 5.12 -7.86
N VAL A 7 0.13 5.65 -7.37
CA VAL A 7 -1.21 5.26 -7.81
C VAL A 7 -1.83 6.46 -8.51
N GLU A 8 -2.33 6.24 -9.72
CA GLU A 8 -2.97 7.28 -10.51
C GLU A 8 -4.37 6.83 -10.90
N GLY A 9 -5.29 7.77 -10.96
CA GLY A 9 -6.65 7.48 -11.37
C GLY A 9 -7.62 8.58 -10.93
N PRO A 10 -8.83 8.57 -11.47
CA PRO A 10 -9.83 9.60 -11.16
C PRO A 10 -10.57 9.37 -9.84
N GLU A 11 -10.49 8.19 -9.28
CA GLU A 11 -11.24 7.80 -8.09
C GLU A 11 -10.38 6.90 -7.20
N ASP A 12 -11.01 6.37 -6.15
CA ASP A 12 -10.36 5.45 -5.24
C ASP A 12 -9.84 4.22 -5.97
N ALA A 13 -8.70 3.74 -5.54
CA ALA A 13 -8.08 2.55 -6.11
C ALA A 13 -7.88 1.48 -5.04
N GLN A 14 -8.11 0.24 -5.40
CA GLN A 14 -7.78 -0.89 -4.56
C GLN A 14 -6.49 -1.50 -5.06
N ILE A 15 -5.53 -1.63 -4.16
CA ILE A 15 -4.18 -2.09 -4.48
C ILE A 15 -3.97 -3.47 -3.88
N THR A 16 -3.43 -4.38 -4.68
CA THR A 16 -3.01 -5.70 -4.20
C THR A 16 -1.57 -5.91 -4.63
N VAL A 17 -0.70 -6.18 -3.67
CA VAL A 17 0.72 -6.47 -3.94
C VAL A 17 1.08 -7.83 -3.39
N GLU A 18 2.06 -8.46 -4.00
CA GLU A 18 2.59 -9.74 -3.53
C GLU A 18 3.96 -9.52 -2.93
N MET A 19 4.11 -9.95 -1.68
CA MET A 19 5.32 -9.76 -0.90
C MET A 19 5.63 -11.05 -0.13
N GLU A 20 6.41 -11.00 0.92
CA GLU A 20 6.70 -12.18 1.73
C GLU A 20 5.44 -12.63 2.48
N PRO A 21 5.15 -13.94 2.51
CA PRO A 21 3.96 -14.43 3.22
C PRO A 21 4.07 -14.23 4.72
N ASP A 22 2.92 -14.06 5.37
CA ASP A 22 2.79 -13.98 6.82
C ASP A 22 3.76 -12.98 7.45
N THR A 23 3.91 -11.82 6.79
CA THR A 23 4.87 -10.78 7.18
C THR A 23 4.14 -9.46 7.38
N GLU A 24 4.53 -8.74 8.42
CA GLU A 24 3.93 -7.44 8.73
C GLU A 24 4.67 -6.30 8.01
N TYR A 25 3.90 -5.41 7.42
CA TYR A 25 4.41 -4.24 6.71
C TYR A 25 3.69 -2.98 7.19
N GLU A 26 4.39 -1.87 7.17
CA GLU A 26 3.79 -0.56 7.42
C GLU A 26 3.57 0.16 6.09
N VAL A 27 2.35 0.65 5.88
CA VAL A 27 1.97 1.32 4.64
C VAL A 27 1.88 2.82 4.87
N PHE A 28 2.57 3.57 4.03
CA PHE A 28 2.55 5.03 4.06
C PHE A 28 1.89 5.55 2.77
N ILE A 29 0.96 6.46 2.93
CA ILE A 29 0.29 7.12 1.80
C ILE A 29 0.54 8.61 1.96
N GLU A 30 1.19 9.22 0.96
CA GLU A 30 1.62 10.62 0.99
C GLU A 30 2.44 10.92 2.24
N GLN A 31 3.35 10.01 2.58
CA GLN A 31 4.25 10.11 3.72
C GLN A 31 3.54 10.02 5.09
N ALA A 32 2.26 9.72 5.10
CA ALA A 32 1.50 9.52 6.32
C ALA A 32 1.26 8.02 6.54
N SER A 33 1.63 7.53 7.72
CA SER A 33 1.41 6.12 8.06
C SER A 33 -0.08 5.83 8.20
N THR A 34 -0.55 4.79 7.51
CA THR A 34 -1.92 4.31 7.66
C THR A 34 -2.02 3.16 8.64
N GLY A 35 -0.88 2.74 9.18
CA GLY A 35 -0.82 1.64 10.12
C GLY A 35 -0.09 0.43 9.53
N LYS A 36 -0.06 -0.63 10.30
CA LYS A 36 0.61 -1.86 9.91
C LYS A 36 -0.39 -2.86 9.37
N MET A 37 0.01 -3.59 8.36
CA MET A 37 -0.81 -4.63 7.73
C MET A 37 0.03 -5.89 7.58
N LYS A 38 -0.62 -7.04 7.70
CA LYS A 38 0.05 -8.32 7.59
C LYS A 38 -0.40 -9.01 6.32
N THR A 39 0.54 -9.56 5.58
CA THR A 39 0.23 -10.35 4.39
C THR A 39 -0.43 -11.66 4.79
N ASN A 40 -1.22 -12.22 3.88
CA ASN A 40 -1.80 -13.54 4.10
C ASN A 40 -0.74 -14.63 3.85
N LEU A 41 -1.14 -15.89 3.93
CA LEU A 41 -0.23 -17.01 3.73
C LEU A 41 0.31 -17.09 2.30
N GLY A 42 -0.36 -16.45 1.35
CA GLY A 42 0.10 -16.36 -0.03
C GLY A 42 0.97 -15.14 -0.28
N GLY A 43 1.24 -14.32 0.73
CA GLY A 43 2.06 -13.12 0.59
C GLY A 43 1.33 -11.93 -0.01
N LYS A 44 0.01 -11.97 -0.09
CA LYS A 44 -0.76 -10.88 -0.68
C LYS A 44 -1.18 -9.85 0.37
N LEU A 45 -1.03 -8.59 0.00
CA LEU A 45 -1.42 -7.47 0.82
C LEU A 45 -2.36 -6.59 -0.01
N SER A 46 -3.57 -6.33 0.50
CA SER A 46 -4.56 -5.52 -0.19
C SER A 46 -4.96 -4.32 0.66
N PHE A 47 -5.07 -3.17 0.03
CA PHE A 47 -5.52 -1.96 0.71
C PHE A 47 -6.13 -0.99 -0.30
N SER A 48 -6.92 -0.05 0.21
CA SER A 48 -7.57 0.96 -0.62
C SER A 48 -6.87 2.30 -0.46
N VAL A 49 -6.75 3.03 -1.56
CA VAL A 49 -6.18 4.37 -1.58
C VAL A 49 -7.25 5.33 -2.09
N GLU A 50 -7.52 6.38 -1.32
CA GLU A 50 -8.43 7.42 -1.74
C GLU A 50 -7.66 8.47 -2.53
N LEU A 51 -7.99 8.60 -3.80
CA LEU A 51 -7.34 9.58 -4.67
C LEU A 51 -8.00 10.94 -4.56
N GLY A 52 -9.31 10.98 -4.33
CA GLY A 52 -10.05 12.24 -4.13
C GLY A 52 -9.79 13.22 -5.25
N ASN A 53 -9.31 14.41 -4.92
CA ASN A 53 -8.95 15.44 -5.89
C ASN A 53 -7.53 15.31 -6.40
N ALA A 54 -6.76 14.37 -5.87
CA ALA A 54 -5.39 14.15 -6.31
C ALA A 54 -5.39 13.24 -7.53
N ALA A 55 -4.66 13.64 -8.55
CA ALA A 55 -4.51 12.80 -9.73
C ALA A 55 -3.51 11.67 -9.50
N ARG A 56 -2.72 11.77 -8.43
CA ARG A 56 -1.62 10.85 -8.18
C ARG A 56 -1.30 10.82 -6.70
N VAL A 57 -1.08 9.63 -6.16
CA VAL A 57 -0.76 9.42 -4.75
C VAL A 57 0.48 8.55 -4.65
N GLU A 58 1.42 8.95 -3.81
CA GLU A 58 2.62 8.15 -3.56
C GLU A 58 2.35 7.16 -2.44
N VAL A 59 2.70 5.89 -2.68
CA VAL A 59 2.54 4.82 -1.72
C VAL A 59 3.90 4.20 -1.42
N LYS A 60 4.19 3.99 -0.14
CA LYS A 60 5.42 3.37 0.32
C LYS A 60 5.07 2.25 1.28
N ILE A 61 5.66 1.08 1.09
CA ILE A 61 5.46 -0.08 1.95
C ILE A 61 6.81 -0.52 2.49
N VAL A 62 6.91 -0.59 3.81
CA VAL A 62 8.15 -0.93 4.50
C VAL A 62 7.92 -2.14 5.39
N LYS A 63 8.82 -3.11 5.31
CA LYS A 63 8.77 -4.30 6.16
C LYS A 63 9.08 -3.91 7.61
N CYS A 64 8.27 -4.39 8.50
CA CYS A 64 8.46 -4.17 9.93
C CYS A 64 9.56 -5.06 10.51
#